data_a81186424841a020a2e38bc3dd054d57
#
_entry.id   a81186424841a020a2e38bc3dd054d57
#
_cell.length_a   1.000
_cell.length_b   1.000
_cell.length_c   1.000
_cell.angle_alpha   90.00
_cell.angle_beta   90.00
_cell.angle_gamma   90.00
#
_symmetry.space_group_name_H-M   'P 1'
#
loop_
_entity.id
_entity.type
_entity.pdbx_description
1 polymer ?
#
loop_
_entity_poly.entity_id
_entity_poly.type
_entity_poly.pdbx_seq_one_letter_code
_entity_poly.pdbx_strand_id
1 'polypeptide(L)'
;LKPKGGKAPSRHAGRVLAVRAAVGEAVELRFDANQGFNVEQRLRFVEAARSAKLEIVEQPTPRSEPDLLGRVTAAVHLPIMADESLVTLRDAYRLARGGLADMVNVKLMKVGGIAEARQIVAVARAAGLECMVGCMDEAALGIAGGLAFALSRPNVHYADLDGHVGLQGDPSAGCMTLK
;
A
#
# COMPACT_ATOMS: atom_id res chain seq x y z
N LEU A 1 8.10 -1.13 -9.03
CA LEU A 1 6.85 -1.43 -9.77
C LEU A 1 5.83 -2.11 -8.88
N LYS A 2 4.51 -1.80 -9.08
CA LYS A 2 3.42 -2.37 -8.28
C LYS A 2 2.32 -2.98 -9.19
N PRO A 3 2.46 -4.25 -9.64
CA PRO A 3 1.36 -4.96 -10.28
C PRO A 3 0.14 -5.06 -9.37
N LYS A 4 -1.05 -4.88 -9.96
CA LYS A 4 -2.33 -4.90 -9.26
C LYS A 4 -3.00 -6.26 -9.33
N GLY A 5 -3.60 -6.70 -8.24
CA GLY A 5 -4.40 -7.91 -8.11
C GLY A 5 -5.87 -7.74 -8.45
N GLY A 6 -6.72 -8.52 -7.83
CA GLY A 6 -8.19 -8.54 -7.99
C GLY A 6 -8.77 -9.95 -7.89
N LYS A 7 -9.92 -10.17 -8.52
CA LYS A 7 -10.77 -11.37 -8.33
C LYS A 7 -10.23 -12.71 -8.89
N ALA A 8 -9.01 -12.77 -9.46
CA ALA A 8 -8.46 -14.01 -10.04
C ALA A 8 -7.10 -14.39 -9.42
N PRO A 9 -7.04 -14.82 -8.15
CA PRO A 9 -5.80 -15.06 -7.40
C PRO A 9 -4.83 -16.03 -8.09
N SER A 10 -5.36 -17.07 -8.74
CA SER A 10 -4.54 -18.11 -9.40
C SER A 10 -3.68 -17.59 -10.57
N ARG A 11 -4.05 -16.46 -11.18
CA ARG A 11 -3.31 -15.85 -12.29
C ARG A 11 -2.23 -14.86 -11.86
N HIS A 12 -2.26 -14.43 -10.58
CA HIS A 12 -1.42 -13.33 -10.15
C HIS A 12 0.05 -13.74 -9.97
N ALA A 13 0.32 -14.93 -9.48
CA ALA A 13 1.69 -15.42 -9.33
C ALA A 13 2.41 -15.47 -10.69
N GLY A 14 1.80 -16.08 -11.71
CA GLY A 14 2.38 -16.11 -13.06
C GLY A 14 2.62 -14.72 -13.65
N ARG A 15 1.70 -13.78 -13.43
CA ARG A 15 1.87 -12.39 -13.88
C ARG A 15 3.03 -11.68 -13.19
N VAL A 16 3.15 -11.83 -11.88
CA VAL A 16 4.25 -11.23 -11.10
C VAL A 16 5.59 -11.81 -11.51
N LEU A 17 5.66 -13.12 -11.75
CA LEU A 17 6.86 -13.79 -12.27
C LEU A 17 7.24 -13.30 -13.67
N ALA A 18 6.26 -13.12 -14.55
CA ALA A 18 6.49 -12.57 -15.89
C ALA A 18 6.99 -11.11 -15.82
N VAL A 19 6.45 -10.29 -14.92
CA VAL A 19 6.96 -8.92 -14.69
C VAL A 19 8.40 -8.98 -14.19
N ARG A 20 8.72 -9.83 -13.20
CA ARG A 20 10.10 -9.99 -12.70
C ARG A 20 11.06 -10.39 -13.83
N ALA A 21 10.67 -11.34 -14.66
CA ALA A 21 11.48 -11.77 -15.80
C ALA A 21 11.74 -10.62 -16.82
N ALA A 22 10.74 -9.76 -17.00
CA ALA A 22 10.85 -8.65 -17.94
C ALA A 22 11.73 -7.48 -17.43
N VAL A 23 11.64 -7.18 -16.10
CA VAL A 23 12.31 -6.00 -15.53
C VAL A 23 13.67 -6.30 -14.88
N GLY A 24 14.01 -7.56 -14.73
CA GLY A 24 15.25 -7.98 -14.06
C GLY A 24 15.20 -7.80 -12.53
N GLU A 25 16.30 -8.11 -11.85
CA GLU A 25 16.36 -8.12 -10.39
C GLU A 25 16.60 -6.75 -9.75
N ALA A 26 17.06 -5.77 -10.52
CA ALA A 26 17.36 -4.42 -10.01
C ALA A 26 16.10 -3.58 -9.69
N VAL A 27 14.94 -3.99 -10.20
CA VAL A 27 13.68 -3.27 -9.98
C VAL A 27 12.94 -3.87 -8.80
N GLU A 28 12.66 -3.07 -7.79
CA GLU A 28 11.81 -3.48 -6.67
C GLU A 28 10.37 -3.73 -7.12
N LEU A 29 9.83 -4.87 -6.71
CA LEU A 29 8.45 -5.27 -7.00
C LEU A 29 7.62 -5.32 -5.74
N ARG A 30 6.48 -4.67 -5.78
CA ARG A 30 5.40 -4.74 -4.78
C ARG A 30 4.18 -5.34 -5.43
N PHE A 31 3.27 -5.86 -4.66
CA PHE A 31 2.03 -6.40 -5.21
C PHE A 31 0.84 -5.89 -4.40
N ASP A 32 -0.09 -5.24 -5.07
CA ASP A 32 -1.35 -4.83 -4.47
C ASP A 32 -2.44 -5.85 -4.82
N ALA A 33 -2.91 -6.56 -3.82
CA ALA A 33 -3.92 -7.60 -3.99
C ALA A 33 -5.35 -7.05 -4.06
N ASN A 34 -5.56 -5.78 -3.72
CA ASN A 34 -6.85 -5.10 -3.74
C ASN A 34 -7.98 -5.94 -3.12
N GLN A 35 -7.75 -6.48 -1.93
CA GLN A 35 -8.72 -7.29 -1.18
C GLN A 35 -9.12 -8.61 -1.88
N GLY A 36 -8.35 -9.06 -2.86
CA GLY A 36 -8.73 -10.15 -3.77
C GLY A 36 -8.51 -11.57 -3.23
N PHE A 37 -7.94 -11.74 -2.03
CA PHE A 37 -7.59 -13.05 -1.49
C PHE A 37 -8.35 -13.39 -0.20
N ASN A 38 -8.63 -14.69 -0.01
CA ASN A 38 -8.76 -15.25 1.33
C ASN A 38 -7.36 -15.63 1.88
N VAL A 39 -7.29 -16.06 3.14
CA VAL A 39 -6.01 -16.38 3.81
C VAL A 39 -5.26 -17.49 3.04
N GLU A 40 -5.93 -18.56 2.68
CA GLU A 40 -5.32 -19.71 1.98
C GLU A 40 -4.80 -19.32 0.60
N GLN A 41 -5.59 -18.59 -0.18
CA GLN A 41 -5.17 -18.09 -1.50
C GLN A 41 -3.94 -17.20 -1.39
N ARG A 42 -3.86 -16.39 -0.34
CA ARG A 42 -2.73 -15.52 -0.09
C ARG A 42 -1.45 -16.33 0.21
N LEU A 43 -1.54 -17.33 1.06
CA LEU A 43 -0.40 -18.20 1.37
C LEU A 43 0.11 -18.93 0.12
N ARG A 44 -0.80 -19.47 -0.67
CA ARG A 44 -0.45 -20.09 -1.97
C ARG A 44 0.20 -19.11 -2.94
N PHE A 45 -0.29 -17.86 -2.98
CA PHE A 45 0.28 -16.83 -3.83
C PHE A 45 1.71 -16.48 -3.42
N VAL A 46 1.98 -16.26 -2.12
CA VAL A 46 3.32 -15.93 -1.63
C VAL A 46 4.32 -17.02 -1.99
N GLU A 47 3.94 -18.29 -1.79
CA GLU A 47 4.81 -19.41 -2.13
C GLU A 47 5.04 -19.51 -3.65
N ALA A 48 3.98 -19.39 -4.45
CA ALA A 48 4.09 -19.46 -5.91
C ALA A 48 4.86 -18.27 -6.53
N ALA A 49 4.81 -17.09 -5.88
CA ALA A 49 5.51 -15.89 -6.32
C ALA A 49 6.89 -15.70 -5.66
N ARG A 50 7.38 -16.66 -4.89
CA ARG A 50 8.60 -16.54 -4.08
C ARG A 50 9.82 -16.08 -4.87
N SER A 51 10.03 -16.64 -6.06
CA SER A 51 11.15 -16.29 -6.92
C SER A 51 11.05 -14.89 -7.54
N ALA A 52 9.87 -14.25 -7.48
CA ALA A 52 9.72 -12.86 -7.90
C ALA A 52 10.32 -11.86 -6.89
N LYS A 53 10.71 -12.31 -5.69
CA LYS A 53 11.32 -11.46 -4.65
C LYS A 53 10.51 -10.18 -4.41
N LEU A 54 9.22 -10.35 -4.08
CA LEU A 54 8.37 -9.21 -3.73
C LEU A 54 8.88 -8.54 -2.46
N GLU A 55 8.85 -7.22 -2.44
CA GLU A 55 9.21 -6.40 -1.29
C GLU A 55 8.04 -6.29 -0.30
N ILE A 56 6.84 -6.05 -0.82
CA ILE A 56 5.63 -5.78 -0.02
C ILE A 56 4.43 -6.41 -0.70
N VAL A 57 3.44 -6.84 0.09
CA VAL A 57 2.09 -7.13 -0.40
C VAL A 57 1.07 -6.27 0.30
N GLU A 58 0.32 -5.51 -0.51
CA GLU A 58 -0.69 -4.56 -0.07
C GLU A 58 -2.08 -5.22 -0.06
N GLN A 59 -2.84 -4.95 1.00
CA GLN A 59 -4.24 -5.30 1.25
C GLN A 59 -4.70 -6.65 0.66
N PRO A 60 -4.15 -7.76 1.14
CA PRO A 60 -4.51 -9.08 0.60
C PRO A 60 -5.97 -9.48 0.87
N THR A 61 -6.52 -9.12 2.02
CA THR A 61 -7.83 -9.56 2.51
C THR A 61 -8.87 -8.43 2.54
N PRO A 62 -10.18 -8.76 2.59
CA PRO A 62 -11.23 -7.74 2.68
C PRO A 62 -11.06 -6.81 3.88
N ARG A 63 -11.30 -5.52 3.68
CA ARG A 63 -11.22 -4.49 4.74
C ARG A 63 -12.24 -4.71 5.87
N SER A 64 -13.34 -5.36 5.56
CA SER A 64 -14.38 -5.69 6.53
C SER A 64 -13.95 -6.71 7.58
N GLU A 65 -12.85 -7.44 7.31
CA GLU A 65 -12.37 -8.55 8.13
C GLU A 65 -10.90 -8.35 8.52
N PRO A 66 -10.57 -7.35 9.35
CA PRO A 66 -9.19 -7.00 9.69
C PRO A 66 -8.43 -8.13 10.39
N ASP A 67 -9.11 -9.04 11.09
CA ASP A 67 -8.48 -10.21 11.72
C ASP A 67 -7.92 -11.18 10.69
N LEU A 68 -8.50 -11.26 9.48
CA LEU A 68 -7.93 -12.04 8.39
C LEU A 68 -6.61 -11.44 7.90
N LEU A 69 -6.49 -10.11 7.91
CA LEU A 69 -5.22 -9.44 7.59
C LEU A 69 -4.15 -9.85 8.59
N GLY A 70 -4.45 -9.79 9.90
CA GLY A 70 -3.54 -10.21 10.96
C GLY A 70 -3.11 -11.69 10.85
N ARG A 71 -4.03 -12.58 10.46
CA ARG A 71 -3.69 -13.99 10.20
C ARG A 71 -2.73 -14.16 9.04
N VAL A 72 -2.85 -13.35 8.00
CA VAL A 72 -1.90 -13.35 6.88
C VAL A 72 -0.54 -12.81 7.34
N THR A 73 -0.52 -11.67 8.02
CA THR A 73 0.70 -11.04 8.55
C THR A 73 1.50 -12.03 9.41
N ALA A 74 0.85 -12.73 10.33
CA ALA A 74 1.48 -13.71 11.19
C ALA A 74 2.00 -14.97 10.48
N ALA A 75 1.47 -15.28 9.28
CA ALA A 75 1.76 -16.52 8.57
C ALA A 75 2.81 -16.38 7.46
N VAL A 76 3.25 -15.18 7.13
CA VAL A 76 4.23 -14.94 6.06
C VAL A 76 5.38 -14.06 6.54
N HIS A 77 6.57 -14.24 5.96
CA HIS A 77 7.75 -13.41 6.26
C HIS A 77 7.84 -12.15 5.37
N LEU A 78 6.90 -11.98 4.45
CA LEU A 78 6.84 -10.85 3.53
C LEU A 78 5.99 -9.74 4.17
N PRO A 79 6.48 -8.49 4.24
CA PRO A 79 5.75 -7.38 4.82
C PRO A 79 4.35 -7.21 4.23
N ILE A 80 3.35 -7.12 5.10
CA ILE A 80 1.95 -6.93 4.74
C ILE A 80 1.54 -5.49 5.05
N MET A 81 1.01 -4.80 4.05
CA MET A 81 0.57 -3.41 4.15
C MET A 81 -0.95 -3.32 4.14
N ALA A 82 -1.51 -2.57 5.08
CA ALA A 82 -2.92 -2.22 5.12
C ALA A 82 -3.18 -0.96 4.29
N ASP A 83 -4.08 -1.02 3.30
CA ASP A 83 -4.58 0.14 2.54
C ASP A 83 -6.05 0.41 2.86
N GLU A 84 -6.96 -0.35 2.29
CA GLU A 84 -8.40 -0.13 2.48
C GLU A 84 -8.85 -0.37 3.94
N SER A 85 -8.07 -1.11 4.71
CA SER A 85 -8.31 -1.30 6.15
C SER A 85 -7.89 -0.10 7.01
N LEU A 86 -7.26 0.94 6.43
CA LEU A 86 -6.85 2.17 7.10
C LEU A 86 -7.60 3.37 6.52
N VAL A 87 -8.63 3.85 7.18
CA VAL A 87 -9.42 5.03 6.78
C VAL A 87 -9.43 6.09 7.90
N THR A 88 -9.42 5.66 9.14
CA THR A 88 -9.54 6.53 10.30
C THR A 88 -8.41 6.32 11.31
N LEU A 89 -8.24 7.27 12.24
CA LEU A 89 -7.33 7.11 13.37
C LEU A 89 -7.66 5.86 14.23
N ARG A 90 -8.95 5.51 14.35
CA ARG A 90 -9.38 4.29 15.03
C ARG A 90 -8.87 3.03 14.33
N ASP A 91 -8.85 3.02 13.00
CA ASP A 91 -8.32 1.89 12.24
C ASP A 91 -6.82 1.76 12.46
N ALA A 92 -6.07 2.87 12.44
CA ALA A 92 -4.63 2.87 12.74
C ALA A 92 -4.35 2.26 14.12
N TYR A 93 -5.11 2.68 15.14
CA TYR A 93 -5.00 2.12 16.49
C TYR A 93 -5.31 0.63 16.53
N ARG A 94 -6.37 0.18 15.84
CA ARG A 94 -6.75 -1.25 15.78
C ARG A 94 -5.67 -2.09 15.10
N LEU A 95 -5.18 -1.64 13.95
CA LEU A 95 -4.10 -2.31 13.21
C LEU A 95 -2.84 -2.44 14.07
N ALA A 96 -2.43 -1.35 14.69
CA ALA A 96 -1.26 -1.29 15.56
C ALA A 96 -1.39 -2.20 16.79
N ARG A 97 -2.49 -2.06 17.55
CA ARG A 97 -2.73 -2.83 18.78
C ARG A 97 -2.82 -4.33 18.53
N GLY A 98 -3.42 -4.71 17.39
CA GLY A 98 -3.64 -6.12 17.04
C GLY A 98 -2.47 -6.78 16.31
N GLY A 99 -1.42 -6.03 15.93
CA GLY A 99 -0.36 -6.55 15.07
C GLY A 99 -0.90 -7.06 13.73
N LEU A 100 -1.92 -6.34 13.17
CA LEU A 100 -2.68 -6.84 12.02
C LEU A 100 -2.00 -6.56 10.67
N ALA A 101 -0.96 -5.72 10.66
CA ALA A 101 -0.16 -5.40 9.49
C ALA A 101 1.23 -4.97 9.94
N ASP A 102 2.22 -5.05 9.05
CA ASP A 102 3.58 -4.54 9.27
C ASP A 102 3.70 -3.08 8.83
N MET A 103 2.86 -2.67 7.89
CA MET A 103 2.89 -1.35 7.24
C MET A 103 1.48 -0.82 7.01
N VAL A 104 1.40 0.50 6.83
CA VAL A 104 0.14 1.18 6.48
C VAL A 104 0.32 2.12 5.29
N ASN A 105 -0.66 2.11 4.38
CA ASN A 105 -0.73 3.05 3.27
C ASN A 105 -1.65 4.23 3.61
N VAL A 106 -1.06 5.39 3.82
CA VAL A 106 -1.76 6.64 4.15
C VAL A 106 -2.04 7.40 2.85
N LYS A 107 -3.30 7.60 2.52
CA LYS A 107 -3.74 8.43 1.39
C LYS A 107 -4.51 9.62 1.93
N LEU A 108 -4.07 10.84 1.67
CA LEU A 108 -4.68 12.04 2.25
C LEU A 108 -6.17 12.15 1.95
N MET A 109 -6.57 11.81 0.72
CA MET A 109 -7.98 11.79 0.30
C MET A 109 -8.79 10.75 1.10
N LYS A 110 -8.21 9.60 1.41
CA LYS A 110 -8.86 8.51 2.13
C LYS A 110 -9.06 8.82 3.62
N VAL A 111 -8.05 9.43 4.25
CA VAL A 111 -8.04 9.65 5.70
C VAL A 111 -8.58 11.01 6.14
N GLY A 112 -8.95 11.89 5.21
CA GLY A 112 -9.54 13.19 5.53
C GLY A 112 -8.55 14.35 5.59
N GLY A 113 -7.35 14.21 5.01
CA GLY A 113 -6.36 15.27 4.85
C GLY A 113 -5.16 15.16 5.80
N ILE A 114 -4.32 16.20 5.79
CA ILE A 114 -3.02 16.22 6.48
C ILE A 114 -3.16 16.12 8.00
N ALA A 115 -4.18 16.74 8.59
CA ALA A 115 -4.37 16.76 10.04
C ALA A 115 -4.58 15.35 10.60
N GLU A 116 -5.48 14.59 10.00
CA GLU A 116 -5.74 13.19 10.36
C GLU A 116 -4.55 12.28 10.02
N ALA A 117 -3.95 12.46 8.84
CA ALA A 117 -2.76 11.71 8.45
C ALA A 117 -1.62 11.84 9.45
N ARG A 118 -1.41 13.02 10.03
CA ARG A 118 -0.39 13.25 11.07
C ARG A 118 -0.63 12.41 12.31
N GLN A 119 -1.87 12.28 12.76
CA GLN A 119 -2.22 11.48 13.93
C GLN A 119 -2.05 9.98 13.63
N ILE A 120 -2.50 9.54 12.46
CA ILE A 120 -2.36 8.15 12.00
C ILE A 120 -0.88 7.73 11.95
N VAL A 121 -0.02 8.55 11.31
CA VAL A 121 1.42 8.27 11.21
C VAL A 121 2.11 8.29 12.57
N ALA A 122 1.65 9.13 13.51
CA ALA A 122 2.17 9.13 14.88
C ALA A 122 1.84 7.84 15.63
N VAL A 123 0.60 7.33 15.49
CA VAL A 123 0.20 6.02 16.05
C VAL A 123 1.00 4.89 15.41
N ALA A 124 1.12 4.87 14.09
CA ALA A 124 1.92 3.89 13.36
C ALA A 124 3.37 3.88 13.86
N ARG A 125 4.00 5.05 13.98
CA ARG A 125 5.36 5.20 14.49
C ARG A 125 5.52 4.68 15.91
N ALA A 126 4.58 5.01 16.79
CA ALA A 126 4.62 4.54 18.19
C ALA A 126 4.50 3.01 18.31
N ALA A 127 3.87 2.36 17.34
CA ALA A 127 3.71 0.92 17.26
C ALA A 127 4.79 0.20 16.42
N GLY A 128 5.76 0.94 15.87
CA GLY A 128 6.81 0.36 15.01
C GLY A 128 6.35 -0.01 13.60
N LEU A 129 5.18 0.49 13.16
CA LEU A 129 4.70 0.28 11.79
C LEU A 129 5.36 1.27 10.82
N GLU A 130 5.81 0.75 9.69
CA GLU A 130 6.25 1.59 8.58
C GLU A 130 5.06 2.18 7.83
N CYS A 131 5.29 3.32 7.18
CA CYS A 131 4.26 4.00 6.41
C CYS A 131 4.69 4.18 4.95
N MET A 132 3.73 3.97 4.06
CA MET A 132 3.73 4.51 2.70
C MET A 132 2.75 5.67 2.64
N VAL A 133 3.05 6.69 1.84
CA VAL A 133 2.06 7.68 1.40
C VAL A 133 1.69 7.36 -0.03
N GLY A 134 0.44 6.95 -0.21
CA GLY A 134 -0.15 6.67 -1.51
C GLY A 134 -1.11 7.75 -1.95
N CYS A 135 -1.75 7.52 -3.09
CA CYS A 135 -2.79 8.40 -3.63
C CYS A 135 -3.99 7.60 -4.16
N MET A 136 -5.03 8.33 -4.49
CA MET A 136 -6.09 7.93 -5.39
C MET A 136 -5.85 8.62 -6.75
N ASP A 137 -6.80 8.58 -7.67
CA ASP A 137 -6.78 9.45 -8.85
C ASP A 137 -7.09 10.87 -8.36
N GLU A 138 -6.04 11.68 -8.18
CA GLU A 138 -6.09 12.99 -7.53
C GLU A 138 -5.43 14.05 -8.41
N ALA A 139 -5.92 15.30 -8.34
CA ALA A 139 -5.29 16.44 -8.98
C ALA A 139 -3.86 16.67 -8.47
N ALA A 140 -3.01 17.27 -9.28
CA ALA A 140 -1.60 17.53 -8.97
C ALA A 140 -1.39 18.26 -7.62
N LEU A 141 -2.32 19.13 -7.24
CA LEU A 141 -2.29 19.80 -5.94
C LEU A 141 -2.40 18.80 -4.76
N GLY A 142 -3.31 17.82 -4.86
CA GLY A 142 -3.44 16.76 -3.85
C GLY A 142 -2.18 15.92 -3.74
N ILE A 143 -1.61 15.54 -4.89
CA ILE A 143 -0.35 14.79 -4.97
C ILE A 143 0.82 15.59 -4.38
N ALA A 144 0.92 16.89 -4.68
CA ALA A 144 1.93 17.77 -4.09
C ALA A 144 1.81 17.82 -2.56
N GLY A 145 0.58 17.90 -2.03
CA GLY A 145 0.31 17.80 -0.59
C GLY A 145 0.77 16.46 -0.01
N GLY A 146 0.48 15.35 -0.70
CA GLY A 146 0.94 14.00 -0.32
C GLY A 146 2.45 13.89 -0.29
N LEU A 147 3.14 14.42 -1.29
CA LEU A 147 4.61 14.44 -1.36
C LEU A 147 5.22 15.25 -0.20
N ALA A 148 4.73 16.47 0.02
CA ALA A 148 5.19 17.32 1.13
C ALA A 148 4.97 16.62 2.49
N PHE A 149 3.83 15.94 2.64
CA PHE A 149 3.53 15.17 3.84
C PHE A 149 4.53 14.01 4.00
N ALA A 150 4.77 13.22 2.96
CA ALA A 150 5.69 12.08 2.97
C ALA A 150 7.10 12.51 3.40
N LEU A 151 7.64 13.57 2.78
CA LEU A 151 8.97 14.11 3.09
C LEU A 151 9.09 14.64 4.52
N SER A 152 7.98 14.99 5.16
CA SER A 152 7.96 15.57 6.53
C SER A 152 7.94 14.50 7.64
N ARG A 153 7.86 13.21 7.34
CA ARG A 153 7.64 12.15 8.33
C ARG A 153 8.77 11.10 8.32
N PRO A 154 9.45 10.87 9.46
CA PRO A 154 10.61 9.99 9.51
C PRO A 154 10.29 8.51 9.36
N ASN A 155 9.05 8.07 9.56
CA ASN A 155 8.60 6.68 9.38
C ASN A 155 7.81 6.47 8.08
N VAL A 156 7.86 7.42 7.15
CA VAL A 156 7.39 7.24 5.78
C VAL A 156 8.59 6.91 4.92
N HIS A 157 8.69 5.64 4.52
CA HIS A 157 9.80 5.14 3.72
C HIS A 157 9.44 4.95 2.26
N TYR A 158 8.15 5.01 1.94
CA TYR A 158 7.61 4.74 0.61
C TYR A 158 6.64 5.82 0.17
N ALA A 159 6.65 6.12 -1.13
CA ALA A 159 5.67 6.99 -1.78
C ALA A 159 5.18 6.35 -3.08
N ASP A 160 3.88 6.49 -3.36
CA ASP A 160 3.21 6.02 -4.57
C ASP A 160 2.20 7.11 -4.98
N LEU A 161 2.69 8.12 -5.72
CA LEU A 161 2.06 9.43 -5.91
C LEU A 161 1.92 9.79 -7.40
N ASP A 162 1.48 8.84 -8.20
CA ASP A 162 1.32 8.97 -9.65
C ASP A 162 -0.11 9.31 -10.10
N GLY A 163 -1.06 9.47 -9.18
CA GLY A 163 -2.49 9.59 -9.48
C GLY A 163 -2.90 10.76 -10.38
N HIS A 164 -2.04 11.78 -10.55
CA HIS A 164 -2.30 12.91 -11.43
C HIS A 164 -1.85 12.68 -12.89
N VAL A 165 -1.01 11.67 -13.14
CA VAL A 165 -0.35 11.49 -14.47
C VAL A 165 -1.36 11.21 -15.57
N GLY A 166 -2.45 10.51 -15.26
CA GLY A 166 -3.50 10.17 -16.21
C GLY A 166 -4.67 11.16 -16.32
N LEU A 167 -4.68 12.21 -15.48
CA LEU A 167 -5.80 13.14 -15.45
C LEU A 167 -5.78 14.14 -16.61
N GLN A 168 -6.95 14.33 -17.24
CA GLN A 168 -7.16 15.37 -18.25
C GLN A 168 -7.86 16.57 -17.63
N GLY A 169 -7.44 17.78 -18.01
CA GLY A 169 -8.08 19.02 -17.54
C GLY A 169 -7.86 19.33 -16.06
N ASP A 170 -6.79 18.85 -15.46
CA ASP A 170 -6.43 19.17 -14.08
C ASP A 170 -6.08 20.68 -13.97
N PRO A 171 -6.88 21.46 -13.23
CA PRO A 171 -6.61 22.90 -13.06
C PRO A 171 -5.32 23.19 -12.30
N SER A 172 -4.76 22.20 -11.62
CA SER A 172 -3.54 22.32 -10.83
C SER A 172 -2.33 21.61 -11.45
N ALA A 173 -2.39 21.23 -12.72
CA ALA A 173 -1.34 20.47 -13.41
C ALA A 173 0.08 21.08 -13.30
N GLY A 174 0.19 22.42 -13.13
CA GLY A 174 1.47 23.10 -12.93
C GLY A 174 2.07 23.00 -11.51
N CYS A 175 1.36 22.39 -10.53
CA CYS A 175 1.86 22.26 -9.16
C CYS A 175 2.97 21.22 -9.01
N MET A 176 3.10 20.30 -9.96
CA MET A 176 4.10 19.25 -9.95
C MET A 176 4.66 18.98 -11.34
N THR A 177 5.94 18.67 -11.41
CA THR A 177 6.64 18.21 -12.62
C THR A 177 7.37 16.91 -12.32
N LEU A 178 7.14 15.88 -13.12
CA LEU A 178 7.99 14.69 -13.14
C LEU A 178 9.26 15.02 -13.94
N LYS A 179 10.42 14.71 -13.36
CA LYS A 179 11.73 14.85 -14.01
C LYS A 179 12.32 13.47 -14.25
#